data_5ed0ccaef812366409cfe6ed3d31f226
#
_entry.id   5ed0ccaef812366409cfe6ed3d31f226
#
_cell.length_a   1.000
_cell.length_b   1.000
_cell.length_c   1.000
_cell.angle_alpha   90.00
_cell.angle_beta   90.00
_cell.angle_gamma   90.00
#
_symmetry.space_group_name_H-M   'P 1'
#
loop_
_entity.id
_entity.type
_entity.pdbx_description
1 polymer ?
#
loop_
_entity_poly.entity_id
_entity_poly.type
_entity_poly.pdbx_seq_one_letter_code
_entity_poly.pdbx_strand_id
1 'polypeptide(L)'
;MMKTCRLLLFLLPVIAVVALGACRKQPAQTQQNANSNATPSAQDSPASGVATNGERFYFRGTIGDNLRIEMALLRDGERLTGTYFYPKVGKNIALSGTIDKDGNVSIGESDDGGKQTGVFKGKWKPATDSPDPILNEIEGKWSRPDGSKETAFLVTQQPIEITGAARFAPKVIKEANKEKRYTVAAEYPQIDGDARFDKFNREARSLITKDVAAFKTAETVSETDPGNETPAEQTDSTLDVSYEIRSATDDLISIEFTEGDYERGAAHGNITTTVLNYDVKNGKKLALADLFNAKANYLGAISSYCIKELQDRMRKDKDSMLDADMMKSGTSARADNYKAWAITKKGLWITFDPYQVAAFAAGPQYVLVPYSALKDLIKPDGPVGSFAK
;
A
#
# COMPACT_ATOMS: atom_id res chain seq x y z
N MET A 1 31.65 11.16 12.85
CA MET A 1 31.29 10.04 11.96
C MET A 1 29.88 10.32 11.49
N MET A 2 29.77 10.96 10.35
CA MET A 2 28.48 11.36 9.76
C MET A 2 27.83 10.15 9.10
N LYS A 3 26.67 9.71 9.59
CA LYS A 3 25.79 8.78 8.87
C LYS A 3 24.83 9.61 8.03
N THR A 4 25.12 9.68 6.76
CA THR A 4 24.25 10.31 5.76
C THR A 4 22.95 9.54 5.62
N CYS A 5 21.85 10.17 6.01
CA CYS A 5 20.49 9.73 5.70
C CYS A 5 20.29 9.85 4.20
N ARG A 6 20.17 8.75 3.48
CA ARG A 6 19.85 8.73 2.05
C ARG A 6 18.34 8.75 1.91
N LEU A 7 17.82 9.91 1.61
CA LEU A 7 16.48 10.10 1.08
C LEU A 7 16.44 9.49 -0.34
N LEU A 8 15.77 8.36 -0.51
CA LEU A 8 15.54 7.77 -1.83
C LEU A 8 14.43 8.55 -2.54
N LEU A 9 14.85 9.51 -3.36
CA LEU A 9 13.99 10.13 -4.35
C LEU A 9 13.84 9.14 -5.52
N PHE A 10 12.66 8.55 -5.71
CA PHE A 10 12.35 7.76 -6.91
C PHE A 10 12.05 8.69 -8.07
N LEU A 11 13.07 8.96 -8.88
CA LEU A 11 12.92 9.55 -10.21
C LEU A 11 12.75 8.39 -11.21
N LEU A 12 11.59 8.28 -11.83
CA LEU A 12 11.32 7.39 -12.95
C LEU A 12 11.82 8.04 -14.27
N PRO A 13 12.62 7.34 -15.07
CA PRO A 13 12.90 7.80 -16.43
C PRO A 13 11.77 7.38 -17.39
N VAL A 14 11.20 8.35 -18.07
CA VAL A 14 10.34 8.15 -19.24
C VAL A 14 11.21 7.68 -20.40
N ILE A 15 11.04 6.45 -20.86
CA ILE A 15 11.61 5.97 -22.12
C ILE A 15 10.50 5.96 -23.16
N ALA A 16 10.59 6.89 -24.11
CA ALA A 16 9.82 6.90 -25.34
C ALA A 16 10.41 5.87 -26.31
N VAL A 17 9.64 4.85 -26.67
CA VAL A 17 9.97 3.96 -27.80
C VAL A 17 9.06 4.30 -28.96
N VAL A 18 9.63 4.94 -29.97
CA VAL A 18 9.04 5.10 -31.31
C VAL A 18 9.34 3.83 -32.10
N ALA A 19 8.31 3.11 -32.53
CA ALA A 19 8.44 2.07 -33.53
C ALA A 19 7.51 2.35 -34.69
N LEU A 20 8.11 2.74 -35.81
CA LEU A 20 7.53 2.75 -37.14
C LEU A 20 7.47 1.32 -37.70
N GLY A 21 6.37 0.97 -38.35
CA GLY A 21 6.40 -0.28 -39.13
C GLY A 21 5.07 -0.74 -39.71
N ALA A 22 4.79 -0.20 -40.89
CA ALA A 22 4.26 -0.85 -42.10
C ALA A 22 2.92 -1.65 -42.03
N CYS A 23 1.98 -1.14 -42.80
CA CYS A 23 0.75 -1.76 -43.30
C CYS A 23 0.96 -3.09 -44.03
N ARG A 24 0.09 -4.06 -43.75
CA ARG A 24 -0.35 -5.04 -44.75
C ARG A 24 -1.82 -5.35 -44.58
N LYS A 25 -2.62 -5.04 -45.61
CA LYS A 25 -4.02 -5.41 -45.77
C LYS A 25 -4.12 -6.86 -46.21
N GLN A 26 -5.12 -7.61 -45.73
CA GLN A 26 -6.01 -8.52 -46.49
C GLN A 26 -7.00 -9.24 -45.60
N PRO A 27 -8.06 -9.95 -46.15
CA PRO A 27 -9.39 -9.37 -46.17
C PRO A 27 -10.41 -10.14 -45.28
N ALA A 28 -11.62 -9.59 -45.21
CA ALA A 28 -12.75 -10.08 -44.47
C ALA A 28 -13.19 -11.49 -44.90
N GLN A 29 -13.51 -12.34 -43.91
CA GLN A 29 -14.49 -13.44 -44.05
C GLN A 29 -15.52 -13.34 -42.94
N THR A 30 -16.73 -13.14 -43.40
CA THR A 30 -17.99 -13.20 -42.67
C THR A 30 -18.27 -14.65 -42.29
N GLN A 31 -18.49 -14.97 -41.02
CA GLN A 31 -19.32 -16.09 -40.63
C GLN A 31 -20.07 -15.84 -39.32
N GLN A 32 -21.27 -16.33 -39.33
CA GLN A 32 -22.43 -16.09 -38.51
C GLN A 32 -22.34 -16.60 -37.06
N ASN A 33 -23.14 -15.92 -36.24
CA ASN A 33 -23.75 -16.29 -34.97
C ASN A 33 -23.75 -17.76 -34.56
N ALA A 34 -23.21 -18.01 -33.35
CA ALA A 34 -23.82 -18.97 -32.44
C ALA A 34 -23.65 -18.46 -31.00
N ASN A 35 -24.79 -18.10 -30.41
CA ASN A 35 -25.00 -17.81 -29.03
C ASN A 35 -24.72 -19.08 -28.21
N SER A 36 -23.74 -19.04 -27.31
CA SER A 36 -23.68 -19.98 -26.19
C SER A 36 -23.13 -19.29 -24.96
N ASN A 37 -24.04 -19.01 -24.04
CA ASN A 37 -23.75 -18.74 -22.65
C ASN A 37 -22.93 -19.89 -22.09
N ALA A 38 -21.65 -19.69 -21.89
CA ALA A 38 -20.81 -20.54 -21.06
C ALA A 38 -20.36 -19.73 -19.88
N THR A 39 -20.96 -19.93 -18.74
CA THR A 39 -20.47 -19.63 -17.41
C THR A 39 -19.07 -20.23 -17.28
N PRO A 40 -18.03 -19.49 -16.87
CA PRO A 40 -16.77 -20.10 -16.52
C PRO A 40 -16.97 -20.95 -15.26
N SER A 41 -16.93 -22.24 -15.39
CA SER A 41 -16.91 -23.17 -14.27
C SER A 41 -15.62 -22.95 -13.47
N ALA A 42 -15.77 -22.71 -12.18
CA ALA A 42 -14.73 -22.81 -11.19
C ALA A 42 -14.21 -24.26 -11.15
N GLN A 43 -13.06 -24.50 -11.76
CA GLN A 43 -12.27 -25.71 -11.58
C GLN A 43 -10.80 -25.36 -11.77
N ASP A 44 -10.17 -24.99 -10.65
CA ASP A 44 -8.78 -25.29 -10.37
C ASP A 44 -8.63 -25.24 -8.85
N SER A 45 -9.02 -26.34 -8.22
CA SER A 45 -8.60 -26.68 -6.86
C SER A 45 -7.22 -27.29 -6.97
N PRO A 46 -6.18 -26.69 -6.38
CA PRO A 46 -4.93 -27.41 -6.19
C PRO A 46 -5.14 -28.48 -5.13
N ALA A 47 -4.52 -29.62 -5.39
CA ALA A 47 -4.56 -30.86 -4.66
C ALA A 47 -4.72 -30.73 -3.14
N SER A 48 -5.68 -31.45 -2.64
CA SER A 48 -5.93 -31.74 -1.22
C SER A 48 -4.68 -32.29 -0.53
N GLY A 49 -4.41 -31.76 0.68
CA GLY A 49 -3.58 -32.47 1.65
C GLY A 49 -2.36 -31.76 2.16
N VAL A 50 -2.49 -30.51 2.61
CA VAL A 50 -1.48 -29.91 3.49
C VAL A 50 -2.15 -29.46 4.79
N ALA A 51 -1.71 -30.04 5.89
CA ALA A 51 -2.12 -29.71 7.24
C ALA A 51 -1.97 -28.19 7.49
N THR A 52 -3.03 -27.58 7.96
CA THR A 52 -3.21 -26.13 8.16
C THR A 52 -2.67 -25.64 9.50
N ASN A 53 -1.56 -26.17 10.00
CA ASN A 53 -1.04 -25.83 11.32
C ASN A 53 0.11 -24.82 11.31
N GLY A 54 0.33 -24.10 10.20
CA GLY A 54 1.38 -23.11 10.09
C GLY A 54 0.90 -21.67 10.27
N GLU A 55 1.83 -20.78 10.60
CA GLU A 55 1.60 -19.34 10.65
C GLU A 55 1.71 -18.74 9.25
N ARG A 56 0.73 -17.90 8.86
CA ARG A 56 0.67 -17.29 7.54
C ARG A 56 1.22 -15.87 7.58
N PHE A 57 2.07 -15.56 6.61
CA PHE A 57 2.70 -14.27 6.41
C PHE A 57 2.43 -13.76 5.01
N TYR A 58 2.14 -12.47 4.90
CA TYR A 58 1.98 -11.78 3.63
C TYR A 58 3.11 -10.77 3.47
N PHE A 59 3.70 -10.73 2.29
CA PHE A 59 4.79 -9.82 1.97
C PHE A 59 4.49 -9.07 0.67
N ARG A 60 4.98 -7.86 0.60
CA ARG A 60 5.00 -7.02 -0.61
C ARG A 60 6.42 -6.52 -0.84
N GLY A 61 6.84 -6.46 -2.09
CA GLY A 61 8.16 -5.92 -2.44
C GLY A 61 8.50 -6.08 -3.90
N THR A 62 9.81 -6.21 -4.20
CA THR A 62 10.31 -6.26 -5.56
C THR A 62 11.39 -7.32 -5.77
N ILE A 63 11.47 -7.81 -7.00
CA ILE A 63 12.65 -8.49 -7.55
C ILE A 63 13.33 -7.49 -8.49
N GLY A 64 14.59 -7.12 -8.21
CA GLY A 64 15.25 -5.99 -8.85
C GLY A 64 14.51 -4.68 -8.53
N ASP A 65 14.74 -3.67 -9.36
CA ASP A 65 14.22 -2.32 -9.11
C ASP A 65 12.72 -2.16 -9.42
N ASN A 66 12.17 -3.01 -10.31
CA ASN A 66 10.87 -2.71 -10.93
C ASN A 66 9.84 -3.86 -10.94
N LEU A 67 10.22 -5.08 -10.58
CA LEU A 67 9.31 -6.22 -10.62
C LEU A 67 8.59 -6.37 -9.28
N ARG A 68 7.51 -5.62 -9.09
CA ARG A 68 6.67 -5.75 -7.89
C ARG A 68 6.09 -7.15 -7.76
N ILE A 69 6.11 -7.68 -6.54
CA ILE A 69 5.53 -8.97 -6.18
C ILE A 69 4.70 -8.86 -4.91
N GLU A 70 3.64 -9.66 -4.86
CA GLU A 70 2.86 -9.96 -3.66
C GLU A 70 3.09 -11.43 -3.32
N MET A 71 3.48 -11.73 -2.09
CA MET A 71 3.88 -13.07 -1.66
C MET A 71 3.11 -13.47 -0.40
N ALA A 72 2.60 -14.71 -0.36
CA ALA A 72 2.00 -15.32 0.81
C ALA A 72 2.78 -16.58 1.16
N LEU A 73 3.29 -16.66 2.38
CA LEU A 73 4.02 -17.79 2.93
C LEU A 73 3.29 -18.40 4.13
N LEU A 74 3.22 -19.71 4.17
CA LEU A 74 2.85 -20.49 5.34
C LEU A 74 4.13 -21.09 5.93
N ARG A 75 4.39 -20.81 7.20
CA ARG A 75 5.53 -21.35 7.94
C ARG A 75 5.06 -22.41 8.91
N ASP A 76 5.60 -23.62 8.78
CA ASP A 76 5.40 -24.74 9.70
C ASP A 76 6.79 -25.22 10.15
N GLY A 77 7.22 -24.77 11.32
CA GLY A 77 8.57 -24.97 11.82
C GLY A 77 9.63 -24.36 10.88
N GLU A 78 10.47 -25.21 10.29
CA GLU A 78 11.47 -24.81 9.30
C GLU A 78 10.97 -24.87 7.86
N ARG A 79 9.77 -25.41 7.62
CA ARG A 79 9.19 -25.54 6.28
C ARG A 79 8.45 -24.27 5.89
N LEU A 80 8.66 -23.83 4.66
CA LEU A 80 7.95 -22.74 4.01
C LEU A 80 7.20 -23.26 2.79
N THR A 81 5.92 -22.91 2.67
CA THR A 81 5.12 -23.15 1.46
C THR A 81 4.29 -21.92 1.16
N GLY A 82 3.87 -21.72 -0.08
CA GLY A 82 3.05 -20.58 -0.39
C GLY A 82 2.95 -20.28 -1.87
N THR A 83 2.67 -19.05 -2.18
CA THR A 83 2.59 -18.54 -3.55
C THR A 83 3.05 -17.08 -3.60
N TYR A 84 3.49 -16.65 -4.77
CA TYR A 84 3.61 -15.24 -5.08
C TYR A 84 3.05 -14.94 -6.47
N PHE A 85 2.82 -13.69 -6.77
CA PHE A 85 2.41 -13.24 -8.10
C PHE A 85 2.92 -11.84 -8.40
N TYR A 86 3.05 -11.55 -9.68
CA TYR A 86 3.27 -10.20 -10.18
C TYR A 86 1.90 -9.51 -10.32
N PRO A 87 1.63 -8.36 -9.65
CA PRO A 87 0.31 -7.69 -9.71
C PRO A 87 -0.19 -7.41 -11.12
N LYS A 88 0.74 -7.12 -12.05
CA LYS A 88 0.41 -6.89 -13.47
C LYS A 88 -0.09 -8.15 -14.21
N VAL A 89 0.26 -9.34 -13.71
CA VAL A 89 -0.06 -10.63 -14.35
C VAL A 89 -1.20 -11.34 -13.61
N GLY A 90 -1.20 -11.29 -12.28
CA GLY A 90 -2.22 -11.88 -11.42
C GLY A 90 -2.16 -13.41 -11.28
N LYS A 91 -1.23 -14.08 -11.98
CA LYS A 91 -1.07 -15.55 -11.92
C LYS A 91 -0.19 -15.94 -10.74
N ASN A 92 -0.67 -16.86 -9.91
CA ASN A 92 0.10 -17.41 -8.81
C ASN A 92 1.24 -18.31 -9.30
N ILE A 93 2.39 -18.21 -8.64
CA ILE A 93 3.57 -19.05 -8.80
C ILE A 93 3.78 -19.76 -7.47
N ALA A 94 3.89 -21.09 -7.50
CA ALA A 94 4.01 -21.89 -6.29
C ALA A 94 5.39 -21.72 -5.65
N LEU A 95 5.43 -21.72 -4.31
CA LEU A 95 6.62 -21.60 -3.49
C LEU A 95 6.75 -22.78 -2.54
N SER A 96 7.96 -23.34 -2.42
CA SER A 96 8.29 -24.36 -1.43
C SER A 96 9.76 -24.22 -1.02
N GLY A 97 10.03 -24.29 0.30
CA GLY A 97 11.39 -24.10 0.78
C GLY A 97 11.53 -24.26 2.27
N THR A 98 12.60 -23.70 2.80
CA THR A 98 12.96 -23.80 4.21
C THR A 98 13.45 -22.48 4.79
N ILE A 99 13.33 -22.34 6.10
CA ILE A 99 13.96 -21.32 6.92
C ILE A 99 14.69 -22.00 8.06
N ASP A 100 15.94 -21.64 8.28
CA ASP A 100 16.70 -22.15 9.43
C ASP A 100 16.50 -21.30 10.69
N LYS A 101 17.08 -21.74 11.81
CA LYS A 101 17.04 -21.05 13.11
C LYS A 101 17.66 -19.65 13.09
N ASP A 102 18.57 -19.41 12.16
CA ASP A 102 19.23 -18.12 12.01
C ASP A 102 18.47 -17.19 11.04
N GLY A 103 17.33 -17.67 10.48
CA GLY A 103 16.47 -16.93 9.56
C GLY A 103 16.95 -16.97 8.10
N ASN A 104 17.91 -17.82 7.75
CA ASN A 104 18.28 -17.98 6.35
C ASN A 104 17.17 -18.75 5.62
N VAL A 105 16.70 -18.21 4.49
CA VAL A 105 15.66 -18.82 3.67
C VAL A 105 16.21 -19.33 2.35
N SER A 106 15.67 -20.47 1.91
CA SER A 106 15.88 -21.01 0.56
C SER A 106 14.54 -21.49 0.02
N ILE A 107 13.94 -20.72 -0.92
CA ILE A 107 12.58 -20.93 -1.40
C ILE A 107 12.62 -21.10 -2.91
N GLY A 108 12.26 -22.30 -3.39
CA GLY A 108 12.11 -22.60 -4.82
C GLY A 108 10.74 -22.14 -5.32
N GLU A 109 10.70 -21.55 -6.50
CA GLU A 109 9.48 -21.31 -7.25
C GLU A 109 9.29 -22.38 -8.32
N SER A 110 8.03 -22.72 -8.61
CA SER A 110 7.69 -23.72 -9.62
C SER A 110 6.52 -23.26 -10.49
N ASP A 111 6.55 -23.63 -11.76
CA ASP A 111 5.44 -23.45 -12.69
C ASP A 111 4.30 -24.46 -12.41
N ASP A 112 3.22 -24.36 -13.17
CA ASP A 112 2.03 -25.25 -13.04
C ASP A 112 2.36 -26.73 -13.30
N GLY A 113 3.43 -27.01 -14.03
CA GLY A 113 3.94 -28.37 -14.27
C GLY A 113 4.84 -28.90 -13.16
N GLY A 114 5.07 -28.12 -12.10
CA GLY A 114 5.97 -28.47 -10.99
C GLY A 114 7.46 -28.32 -11.32
N LYS A 115 7.80 -27.76 -12.49
CA LYS A 115 9.20 -27.51 -12.85
C LYS A 115 9.69 -26.28 -12.12
N GLN A 116 10.82 -26.38 -11.44
CA GLN A 116 11.46 -25.26 -10.78
C GLN A 116 11.92 -24.21 -11.81
N THR A 117 11.52 -22.94 -11.58
CA THR A 117 11.80 -21.81 -12.48
C THR A 117 12.74 -20.79 -11.85
N GLY A 118 12.84 -20.77 -10.51
CA GLY A 118 13.74 -19.89 -9.79
C GLY A 118 13.94 -20.29 -8.34
N VAL A 119 14.82 -19.56 -7.66
CA VAL A 119 15.14 -19.74 -6.25
C VAL A 119 15.35 -18.39 -5.59
N PHE A 120 14.68 -18.17 -4.47
CA PHE A 120 14.93 -17.07 -3.55
C PHE A 120 15.86 -17.56 -2.44
N LYS A 121 17.01 -16.94 -2.27
CA LYS A 121 17.93 -17.19 -1.15
C LYS A 121 18.16 -15.87 -0.41
N GLY A 122 17.95 -15.86 0.89
CA GLY A 122 18.05 -14.61 1.64
C GLY A 122 17.92 -14.78 3.14
N LYS A 123 17.64 -13.67 3.79
CA LYS A 123 17.52 -13.55 5.24
C LYS A 123 16.15 -13.01 5.62
N TRP A 124 15.42 -13.77 6.42
CA TRP A 124 14.21 -13.31 7.09
C TRP A 124 14.60 -12.70 8.43
N LYS A 125 14.33 -11.43 8.63
CA LYS A 125 14.73 -10.66 9.81
C LYS A 125 13.67 -9.60 10.14
N PRO A 126 13.70 -8.97 11.33
CA PRO A 126 12.89 -7.79 11.61
C PRO A 126 13.17 -6.69 10.59
N ALA A 127 12.11 -6.01 10.12
CA ALA A 127 12.23 -4.90 9.18
C ALA A 127 12.96 -3.71 9.85
N THR A 128 13.97 -3.18 9.19
CA THR A 128 14.83 -2.14 9.75
C THR A 128 14.24 -0.74 9.60
N ASP A 129 13.47 -0.51 8.54
CA ASP A 129 12.89 0.79 8.19
C ASP A 129 11.38 0.87 8.45
N SER A 130 10.80 -0.14 9.12
CA SER A 130 9.39 -0.13 9.48
C SER A 130 9.18 0.63 10.80
N PRO A 131 8.25 1.59 10.86
CA PRO A 131 7.81 2.18 12.13
C PRO A 131 7.05 1.17 13.01
N ASP A 132 6.64 0.04 12.45
CA ASP A 132 6.09 -1.10 13.19
C ASP A 132 7.17 -2.18 13.39
N PRO A 133 7.77 -2.28 14.60
CA PRO A 133 8.86 -3.22 14.89
C PRO A 133 8.40 -4.70 14.91
N ILE A 134 7.12 -5.00 14.68
CA ILE A 134 6.61 -6.38 14.57
C ILE A 134 6.77 -6.92 13.14
N LEU A 135 6.91 -6.04 12.17
CA LEU A 135 7.02 -6.45 10.78
C LEU A 135 8.40 -7.04 10.49
N ASN A 136 8.42 -8.04 9.64
CA ASN A 136 9.63 -8.67 9.16
C ASN A 136 9.87 -8.29 7.70
N GLU A 137 11.10 -8.55 7.26
CA GLU A 137 11.46 -8.46 5.85
C GLU A 137 12.24 -9.72 5.44
N ILE A 138 12.21 -10.03 4.15
CA ILE A 138 13.07 -11.02 3.55
C ILE A 138 13.86 -10.31 2.45
N GLU A 139 15.15 -10.25 2.61
CA GLU A 139 16.07 -9.68 1.63
C GLU A 139 17.04 -10.72 1.13
N GLY A 140 17.48 -10.62 -0.12
CA GLY A 140 18.43 -11.55 -0.67
C GLY A 140 18.51 -11.51 -2.18
N LYS A 141 18.71 -12.67 -2.78
CA LYS A 141 18.87 -12.82 -4.23
C LYS A 141 17.93 -13.87 -4.77
N TRP A 142 17.25 -13.51 -5.83
CA TRP A 142 16.54 -14.43 -6.70
C TRP A 142 17.46 -14.82 -7.87
N SER A 143 17.47 -16.09 -8.26
CA SER A 143 18.20 -16.57 -9.41
C SER A 143 17.42 -17.65 -10.15
N ARG A 144 17.83 -17.96 -11.38
CA ARG A 144 17.38 -19.18 -12.04
C ARG A 144 17.89 -20.42 -11.29
N PRO A 145 17.30 -21.63 -11.53
CA PRO A 145 17.74 -22.86 -10.86
C PRO A 145 19.22 -23.22 -11.11
N ASP A 146 19.75 -22.80 -12.25
CA ASP A 146 21.17 -23.00 -12.62
C ASP A 146 22.11 -21.95 -11.99
N GLY A 147 21.58 -21.07 -11.14
CA GLY A 147 22.32 -19.98 -10.51
C GLY A 147 22.56 -18.77 -11.41
N SER A 148 22.09 -18.77 -12.65
CA SER A 148 22.22 -17.63 -13.55
C SER A 148 21.16 -16.54 -13.26
N LYS A 149 21.35 -15.33 -13.81
CA LYS A 149 20.44 -14.17 -13.67
C LYS A 149 20.15 -13.81 -12.21
N GLU A 150 21.18 -13.74 -11.41
CA GLU A 150 21.05 -13.32 -10.03
C GLU A 150 20.59 -11.85 -9.93
N THR A 151 19.52 -11.62 -9.17
CA THR A 151 18.89 -10.31 -8.99
C THR A 151 18.52 -10.12 -7.53
N ALA A 152 18.79 -8.96 -6.95
CA ALA A 152 18.38 -8.66 -5.58
C ALA A 152 16.86 -8.69 -5.44
N PHE A 153 16.36 -9.10 -4.30
CA PHE A 153 14.95 -8.94 -3.92
C PHE A 153 14.84 -8.44 -2.48
N LEU A 154 13.78 -7.68 -2.23
CA LEU A 154 13.36 -7.28 -0.90
C LEU A 154 11.84 -7.36 -0.84
N VAL A 155 11.32 -8.04 0.18
CA VAL A 155 9.90 -8.06 0.48
C VAL A 155 9.68 -7.78 1.96
N THR A 156 8.73 -6.89 2.27
CA THR A 156 8.37 -6.49 3.64
C THR A 156 7.02 -7.08 4.00
N GLN A 157 6.95 -7.64 5.19
CA GLN A 157 5.71 -8.20 5.74
C GLN A 157 4.61 -7.15 5.79
N GLN A 158 3.41 -7.54 5.42
CA GLN A 158 2.21 -6.74 5.54
C GLN A 158 1.43 -7.17 6.79
N PRO A 159 0.79 -6.23 7.54
CA PRO A 159 0.02 -6.54 8.73
C PRO A 159 -1.36 -7.15 8.37
N ILE A 160 -1.33 -8.32 7.73
CA ILE A 160 -2.50 -9.05 7.23
C ILE A 160 -2.66 -10.34 8.01
N GLU A 161 -3.82 -10.51 8.68
CA GLU A 161 -4.22 -11.68 9.47
C GLU A 161 -5.63 -12.12 9.05
N ILE A 162 -5.83 -12.30 7.77
CA ILE A 162 -7.09 -12.77 7.20
C ILE A 162 -7.03 -14.29 7.06
N THR A 163 -8.07 -14.97 7.52
CA THR A 163 -8.20 -16.43 7.40
C THR A 163 -8.86 -16.84 6.07
N GLY A 164 -8.67 -18.11 5.70
CA GLY A 164 -9.29 -18.67 4.50
C GLY A 164 -8.51 -18.39 3.21
N ALA A 165 -9.26 -18.29 2.10
CA ALA A 165 -8.72 -18.17 0.75
C ALA A 165 -8.59 -16.72 0.26
N ALA A 166 -8.96 -15.75 1.09
CA ALA A 166 -8.92 -14.33 0.73
C ALA A 166 -7.49 -13.88 0.39
N ARG A 167 -7.36 -13.05 -0.64
CA ARG A 167 -6.10 -12.57 -1.17
C ARG A 167 -6.17 -11.08 -1.50
N PHE A 168 -5.20 -10.31 -1.03
CA PHE A 168 -5.02 -8.94 -1.50
C PHE A 168 -4.53 -8.94 -2.95
N ALA A 169 -5.24 -8.20 -3.80
CA ALA A 169 -4.93 -8.04 -5.21
C ALA A 169 -4.97 -6.54 -5.54
N PRO A 170 -3.83 -5.84 -5.63
CA PRO A 170 -3.83 -4.42 -5.95
C PRO A 170 -4.45 -4.17 -7.33
N LYS A 171 -5.31 -3.17 -7.42
CA LYS A 171 -5.91 -2.67 -8.66
C LYS A 171 -5.33 -1.32 -8.98
N VAL A 172 -5.17 -1.02 -10.26
CA VAL A 172 -4.58 0.22 -10.72
C VAL A 172 -5.49 0.85 -11.77
N ILE A 173 -5.80 2.13 -11.57
CA ILE A 173 -6.39 3.00 -12.59
C ILE A 173 -5.23 3.72 -13.26
N LYS A 174 -5.07 3.55 -14.58
CA LYS A 174 -4.07 4.27 -15.38
C LYS A 174 -4.77 4.99 -16.51
N GLU A 175 -4.59 6.28 -16.57
CA GLU A 175 -5.13 7.13 -17.61
C GLU A 175 -4.10 8.15 -18.05
N ALA A 176 -4.16 8.58 -19.31
CA ALA A 176 -3.42 9.70 -19.84
C ALA A 176 -4.30 10.45 -20.83
N ASN A 177 -4.30 11.77 -20.73
CA ASN A 177 -5.03 12.62 -21.67
C ASN A 177 -4.05 13.67 -22.23
N LYS A 178 -3.75 13.54 -23.52
CA LYS A 178 -2.79 14.43 -24.21
C LYS A 178 -3.36 15.84 -24.46
N GLU A 179 -4.67 15.97 -24.67
CA GLU A 179 -5.33 17.24 -24.93
C GLU A 179 -5.36 18.09 -23.64
N LYS A 180 -5.75 17.49 -22.54
CA LYS A 180 -5.78 18.11 -21.21
C LYS A 180 -4.44 18.04 -20.48
N ARG A 181 -3.45 17.35 -21.05
CA ARG A 181 -2.09 17.21 -20.55
C ARG A 181 -2.02 16.72 -19.10
N TYR A 182 -2.60 15.54 -18.83
CA TYR A 182 -2.48 14.88 -17.55
C TYR A 182 -2.21 13.38 -17.64
N THR A 183 -1.67 12.83 -16.55
CA THR A 183 -1.56 11.40 -16.31
C THR A 183 -2.10 11.03 -14.94
N VAL A 184 -2.67 9.83 -14.83
CA VAL A 184 -3.17 9.24 -13.58
C VAL A 184 -2.58 7.85 -13.42
N ALA A 185 -2.07 7.56 -12.21
CA ALA A 185 -1.67 6.23 -11.76
C ALA A 185 -2.18 6.02 -10.32
N ALA A 186 -3.42 5.55 -10.17
CA ALA A 186 -4.05 5.41 -8.87
C ALA A 186 -4.22 3.93 -8.49
N GLU A 187 -3.60 3.52 -7.39
CA GLU A 187 -3.62 2.15 -6.89
C GLU A 187 -4.53 2.04 -5.66
N TYR A 188 -5.30 0.94 -5.58
CA TYR A 188 -6.14 0.64 -4.43
C TYR A 188 -6.19 -0.87 -4.15
N PRO A 189 -6.39 -1.29 -2.88
CA PRO A 189 -6.48 -2.70 -2.54
C PRO A 189 -7.84 -3.27 -2.95
N GLN A 190 -7.82 -4.53 -3.39
CA GLN A 190 -8.99 -5.39 -3.50
C GLN A 190 -8.68 -6.70 -2.83
N ILE A 191 -9.66 -7.28 -2.14
CA ILE A 191 -9.54 -8.60 -1.51
C ILE A 191 -10.42 -9.54 -2.30
N ASP A 192 -9.80 -10.46 -3.04
CA ASP A 192 -10.45 -11.46 -3.87
C ASP A 192 -10.59 -12.79 -3.11
N GLY A 193 -11.54 -13.64 -3.53
CA GLY A 193 -11.72 -15.01 -3.04
C GLY A 193 -12.61 -15.16 -1.80
N ASP A 194 -13.21 -14.07 -1.29
CA ASP A 194 -14.13 -14.12 -0.16
C ASP A 194 -15.13 -12.96 -0.19
N ALA A 195 -16.41 -13.29 -0.31
CA ALA A 195 -17.53 -12.34 -0.43
C ALA A 195 -17.70 -11.43 0.82
N ARG A 196 -17.14 -11.80 1.96
CA ARG A 196 -17.15 -10.94 3.17
C ARG A 196 -16.56 -9.56 2.90
N PHE A 197 -15.61 -9.47 1.98
CA PHE A 197 -14.88 -8.24 1.63
C PHE A 197 -15.50 -7.44 0.48
N ASP A 198 -16.58 -7.89 -0.14
CA ASP A 198 -17.18 -7.22 -1.30
C ASP A 198 -17.61 -5.77 -1.00
N LYS A 199 -18.11 -5.51 0.21
CA LYS A 199 -18.49 -4.15 0.61
C LYS A 199 -17.25 -3.26 0.77
N PHE A 200 -16.20 -3.78 1.43
CA PHE A 200 -14.92 -3.09 1.54
C PHE A 200 -14.34 -2.78 0.14
N ASN A 201 -14.32 -3.77 -0.75
CA ASN A 201 -13.82 -3.60 -2.12
C ASN A 201 -14.54 -2.47 -2.86
N ARG A 202 -15.87 -2.38 -2.72
CA ARG A 202 -16.65 -1.28 -3.30
C ARG A 202 -16.30 0.09 -2.71
N GLU A 203 -16.11 0.14 -1.39
CA GLU A 203 -15.74 1.39 -0.70
C GLU A 203 -14.34 1.86 -1.10
N ALA A 204 -13.35 0.97 -1.11
CA ALA A 204 -11.98 1.29 -1.54
C ALA A 204 -11.95 1.78 -2.98
N ARG A 205 -12.62 1.07 -3.90
CA ARG A 205 -12.75 1.48 -5.29
C ARG A 205 -13.46 2.83 -5.42
N SER A 206 -14.59 3.02 -4.72
CA SER A 206 -15.38 4.26 -4.79
C SER A 206 -14.60 5.47 -4.31
N LEU A 207 -13.78 5.31 -3.26
CA LEU A 207 -12.92 6.37 -2.76
C LEU A 207 -11.99 6.85 -3.87
N ILE A 208 -11.17 5.96 -4.41
CA ILE A 208 -10.17 6.32 -5.41
C ILE A 208 -10.77 6.76 -6.74
N THR A 209 -11.90 6.17 -7.17
CA THR A 209 -12.55 6.64 -8.41
C THR A 209 -13.13 8.04 -8.29
N LYS A 210 -13.54 8.47 -7.08
CA LYS A 210 -13.97 9.85 -6.82
C LYS A 210 -12.80 10.83 -6.90
N ASP A 211 -11.66 10.49 -6.30
CA ASP A 211 -10.46 11.33 -6.30
C ASP A 211 -9.94 11.50 -7.75
N VAL A 212 -9.85 10.41 -8.51
CA VAL A 212 -9.51 10.45 -9.94
C VAL A 212 -10.50 11.30 -10.75
N ALA A 213 -11.80 11.19 -10.47
CA ALA A 213 -12.82 11.98 -11.18
C ALA A 213 -12.72 13.47 -10.82
N ALA A 214 -12.46 13.81 -9.55
CA ALA A 214 -12.26 15.20 -9.10
C ALA A 214 -11.04 15.82 -9.78
N PHE A 215 -9.88 15.13 -9.79
CA PHE A 215 -8.68 15.55 -10.48
C PHE A 215 -8.96 15.81 -11.98
N LYS A 216 -9.54 14.86 -12.68
CA LYS A 216 -9.87 14.99 -14.11
C LYS A 216 -10.83 16.14 -14.43
N THR A 217 -11.69 16.48 -13.47
CA THR A 217 -12.64 17.59 -13.64
C THR A 217 -11.95 18.94 -13.44
N ALA A 218 -10.94 19.01 -12.57
CA ALA A 218 -10.14 20.21 -12.37
C ALA A 218 -9.26 20.54 -13.57
N GLU A 219 -8.82 19.50 -14.32
CA GLU A 219 -7.97 19.68 -15.50
C GLU A 219 -8.73 20.30 -16.67
N THR A 220 -8.26 21.43 -17.13
CA THR A 220 -8.78 22.15 -18.29
C THR A 220 -7.82 22.08 -19.49
N VAL A 221 -8.34 22.27 -20.69
CA VAL A 221 -7.49 22.45 -21.87
C VAL A 221 -6.73 23.77 -21.73
N SER A 222 -5.41 23.74 -21.95
CA SER A 222 -4.59 24.94 -21.90
C SER A 222 -4.92 25.86 -23.05
N GLU A 223 -5.17 27.13 -22.72
CA GLU A 223 -5.32 28.21 -23.72
C GLU A 223 -3.96 28.89 -24.05
N THR A 224 -2.86 28.45 -23.38
CA THR A 224 -1.54 29.04 -23.61
C THR A 224 -0.93 28.56 -24.93
N ASP A 225 -0.25 29.49 -25.63
CA ASP A 225 0.54 29.17 -26.81
C ASP A 225 1.71 28.25 -26.44
N PRO A 226 1.80 27.02 -26.98
CA PRO A 226 2.85 26.07 -26.64
C PRO A 226 4.29 26.61 -26.83
N GLY A 227 4.48 27.65 -27.63
CA GLY A 227 5.78 28.31 -27.82
C GLY A 227 6.18 29.30 -26.73
N ASN A 228 5.28 29.61 -25.79
CA ASN A 228 5.48 30.63 -24.76
C ASN A 228 5.30 30.07 -23.32
N GLU A 229 5.21 28.75 -23.17
CA GLU A 229 5.04 28.11 -21.85
C GLU A 229 6.34 28.14 -21.04
N THR A 230 6.21 28.40 -19.74
CA THR A 230 7.31 28.23 -18.78
C THR A 230 7.68 26.75 -18.64
N PRO A 231 8.89 26.39 -18.12
CA PRO A 231 9.24 24.99 -17.87
C PRO A 231 8.22 24.22 -17.01
N ALA A 232 7.59 24.88 -16.03
CA ALA A 232 6.55 24.28 -15.19
C ALA A 232 5.26 24.01 -16.00
N GLU A 233 4.85 24.92 -16.86
CA GLU A 233 3.69 24.75 -17.74
C GLU A 233 3.91 23.70 -18.85
N GLN A 234 5.17 23.36 -19.16
CA GLN A 234 5.53 22.27 -20.08
C GLN A 234 5.38 20.89 -19.44
N THR A 235 5.30 20.81 -18.09
CA THR A 235 5.11 19.55 -17.36
C THR A 235 3.61 19.22 -17.28
N ASP A 236 3.23 18.00 -17.63
CA ASP A 236 1.84 17.57 -17.53
C ASP A 236 1.42 17.44 -16.05
N SER A 237 0.14 17.70 -15.76
CA SER A 237 -0.42 17.43 -14.44
C SER A 237 -0.39 15.93 -14.14
N THR A 238 -0.14 15.54 -12.91
CA THR A 238 -0.11 14.13 -12.48
C THR A 238 -0.94 13.89 -11.25
N LEU A 239 -1.56 12.71 -11.19
CA LEU A 239 -2.17 12.16 -9.99
C LEU A 239 -1.60 10.75 -9.77
N ASP A 240 -0.85 10.58 -8.69
CA ASP A 240 -0.32 9.30 -8.24
C ASP A 240 -0.93 8.94 -6.89
N VAL A 241 -1.64 7.80 -6.82
CA VAL A 241 -2.17 7.29 -5.56
C VAL A 241 -1.56 5.94 -5.25
N SER A 242 -0.98 5.83 -4.07
CA SER A 242 -0.48 4.59 -3.50
C SER A 242 -1.21 4.25 -2.20
N TYR A 243 -1.03 3.04 -1.67
CA TYR A 243 -1.62 2.67 -0.38
C TYR A 243 -0.71 1.79 0.47
N GLU A 244 -0.90 1.92 1.78
CA GLU A 244 -0.30 1.07 2.80
C GLU A 244 -1.39 0.35 3.61
N ILE A 245 -1.17 -0.94 3.88
CA ILE A 245 -2.05 -1.71 4.75
C ILE A 245 -1.55 -1.49 6.18
N ARG A 246 -2.34 -0.80 7.01
CA ARG A 246 -2.01 -0.56 8.42
C ARG A 246 -2.50 -1.68 9.34
N SER A 247 -3.57 -2.36 8.95
CA SER A 247 -4.07 -3.59 9.57
C SER A 247 -5.10 -4.24 8.66
N ALA A 248 -5.11 -5.56 8.58
CA ALA A 248 -6.19 -6.30 7.92
C ALA A 248 -6.43 -7.62 8.64
N THR A 249 -7.63 -7.78 9.20
CA THR A 249 -8.12 -9.00 9.86
C THR A 249 -9.46 -9.41 9.25
N ASP A 250 -10.00 -10.52 9.69
CA ASP A 250 -11.34 -10.96 9.26
C ASP A 250 -12.45 -9.95 9.60
N ASP A 251 -12.27 -9.16 10.66
CA ASP A 251 -13.28 -8.23 11.18
C ASP A 251 -12.99 -6.77 10.88
N LEU A 252 -11.72 -6.40 10.60
CA LEU A 252 -11.27 -5.02 10.52
C LEU A 252 -10.22 -4.84 9.45
N ILE A 253 -10.36 -3.79 8.62
CA ILE A 253 -9.36 -3.37 7.64
C ILE A 253 -9.07 -1.89 7.83
N SER A 254 -7.79 -1.53 7.82
CA SER A 254 -7.31 -0.15 7.88
C SER A 254 -6.27 0.07 6.79
N ILE A 255 -6.60 0.94 5.85
CA ILE A 255 -5.77 1.29 4.70
C ILE A 255 -5.50 2.78 4.73
N GLU A 256 -4.25 3.15 4.58
CA GLU A 256 -3.83 4.53 4.37
C GLU A 256 -3.46 4.73 2.90
N PHE A 257 -4.04 5.74 2.27
CA PHE A 257 -3.75 6.15 0.90
C PHE A 257 -2.93 7.42 0.94
N THR A 258 -1.88 7.45 0.14
CA THR A 258 -1.09 8.65 -0.12
C THR A 258 -1.37 9.09 -1.55
N GLU A 259 -1.90 10.27 -1.70
CA GLU A 259 -2.14 10.94 -2.96
C GLU A 259 -1.07 11.99 -3.17
N GLY A 260 -0.31 11.86 -4.27
CA GLY A 260 0.61 12.86 -4.77
C GLY A 260 0.00 13.47 -6.02
N ASP A 261 -0.32 14.74 -6.00
CA ASP A 261 -0.81 15.49 -7.15
C ASP A 261 0.16 16.61 -7.55
N TYR A 262 0.29 16.82 -8.85
CA TYR A 262 0.98 17.98 -9.41
C TYR A 262 0.07 18.65 -10.43
N GLU A 263 -0.23 19.90 -10.20
CA GLU A 263 -0.96 20.74 -11.14
C GLU A 263 0.04 21.44 -12.07
N ARG A 264 -0.20 21.37 -13.37
CA ARG A 264 0.63 22.03 -14.37
C ARG A 264 0.83 23.50 -14.05
N GLY A 265 2.08 23.96 -14.06
CA GLY A 265 2.45 25.33 -13.72
C GLY A 265 2.67 25.57 -12.22
N ALA A 266 2.37 24.61 -11.35
CA ALA A 266 2.63 24.74 -9.94
C ALA A 266 4.15 24.70 -9.63
N ALA A 267 4.57 25.36 -8.56
CA ALA A 267 5.96 25.36 -8.11
C ALA A 267 6.42 23.98 -7.61
N HIS A 268 5.50 23.18 -7.05
CA HIS A 268 5.71 21.81 -6.57
C HIS A 268 4.37 21.06 -6.50
N GLY A 269 4.44 19.74 -6.42
CA GLY A 269 3.27 18.91 -6.16
C GLY A 269 2.77 19.03 -4.73
N ASN A 270 1.64 18.42 -4.46
CA ASN A 270 1.04 18.31 -3.14
C ASN A 270 1.05 16.84 -2.68
N ILE A 271 0.92 16.60 -1.38
CA ILE A 271 0.79 15.27 -0.77
C ILE A 271 -0.36 15.33 0.22
N THR A 272 -1.35 14.46 0.02
CA THR A 272 -2.52 14.35 0.90
C THR A 272 -2.70 12.89 1.34
N THR A 273 -3.07 12.71 2.60
CA THR A 273 -3.33 11.39 3.18
C THR A 273 -4.82 11.18 3.42
N THR A 274 -5.35 10.11 2.86
CA THR A 274 -6.72 9.63 3.11
C THR A 274 -6.69 8.26 3.73
N VAL A 275 -7.62 7.97 4.67
CA VAL A 275 -7.66 6.68 5.37
C VAL A 275 -9.03 6.04 5.24
N LEU A 276 -9.05 4.73 4.97
CA LEU A 276 -10.22 3.89 5.02
C LEU A 276 -10.09 2.88 6.16
N ASN A 277 -10.71 3.19 7.30
CA ASN A 277 -10.93 2.24 8.39
C ASN A 277 -12.30 1.61 8.20
N TYR A 278 -12.34 0.28 8.10
CA TYR A 278 -13.54 -0.45 7.74
C TYR A 278 -13.83 -1.62 8.68
N ASP A 279 -15.02 -1.62 9.25
CA ASP A 279 -15.57 -2.72 10.05
C ASP A 279 -16.20 -3.73 9.09
N VAL A 280 -15.50 -4.82 8.82
CA VAL A 280 -15.94 -5.88 7.89
C VAL A 280 -17.18 -6.57 8.44
N LYS A 281 -17.18 -6.85 9.75
CA LYS A 281 -18.27 -7.55 10.45
C LYS A 281 -19.60 -6.80 10.31
N ASN A 282 -19.58 -5.48 10.48
CA ASN A 282 -20.77 -4.63 10.40
C ASN A 282 -20.96 -4.00 9.02
N GLY A 283 -19.99 -4.16 8.12
CA GLY A 283 -20.03 -3.68 6.73
C GLY A 283 -20.10 -2.16 6.62
N LYS A 284 -19.32 -1.40 7.42
CA LYS A 284 -19.34 0.06 7.49
C LYS A 284 -17.96 0.69 7.66
N LYS A 285 -17.81 1.91 7.19
CA LYS A 285 -16.66 2.75 7.55
C LYS A 285 -16.70 3.11 9.03
N LEU A 286 -15.52 3.24 9.63
CA LEU A 286 -15.37 3.70 10.99
C LEU A 286 -14.98 5.18 11.02
N ALA A 287 -15.68 5.95 11.85
CA ALA A 287 -15.23 7.26 12.29
C ALA A 287 -14.35 7.10 13.53
N LEU A 288 -13.43 8.06 13.78
CA LEU A 288 -12.54 8.04 14.94
C LEU A 288 -13.34 7.92 16.27
N ALA A 289 -14.47 8.61 16.36
CA ALA A 289 -15.36 8.55 17.53
C ALA A 289 -15.97 7.16 17.79
N ASP A 290 -16.05 6.29 16.77
CA ASP A 290 -16.62 4.95 16.94
C ASP A 290 -15.77 4.07 17.87
N LEU A 291 -14.48 4.39 18.02
CA LEU A 291 -13.55 3.64 18.86
C LEU A 291 -13.71 3.93 20.36
N PHE A 292 -14.32 5.06 20.73
CA PHE A 292 -14.28 5.60 22.09
C PHE A 292 -15.62 5.58 22.79
N ASN A 293 -15.58 5.54 24.12
CA ASN A 293 -16.75 5.66 24.98
C ASN A 293 -17.49 6.98 24.71
N ALA A 294 -18.80 6.98 24.87
CA ALA A 294 -19.61 8.18 24.72
C ALA A 294 -19.10 9.31 25.66
N LYS A 295 -18.93 10.51 25.12
CA LYS A 295 -18.43 11.69 25.83
C LYS A 295 -16.96 11.60 26.31
N ALA A 296 -16.19 10.57 25.89
CA ALA A 296 -14.76 10.53 26.17
C ALA A 296 -14.02 11.68 25.50
N ASN A 297 -13.08 12.29 26.21
CA ASN A 297 -12.22 13.34 25.64
C ASN A 297 -11.04 12.74 24.86
N TYR A 298 -11.35 11.89 23.85
CA TYR A 298 -10.33 11.19 23.07
C TYR A 298 -9.48 12.15 22.23
N LEU A 299 -10.07 13.21 21.66
CA LEU A 299 -9.31 14.22 20.89
C LEU A 299 -8.27 14.92 21.77
N GLY A 300 -8.64 15.26 23.01
CA GLY A 300 -7.70 15.85 23.97
C GLY A 300 -6.55 14.93 24.30
N ALA A 301 -6.83 13.63 24.50
CA ALA A 301 -5.82 12.63 24.80
C ALA A 301 -4.87 12.39 23.62
N ILE A 302 -5.40 12.22 22.41
CA ILE A 302 -4.61 12.08 21.17
C ILE A 302 -3.75 13.32 20.96
N SER A 303 -4.33 14.52 21.06
CA SER A 303 -3.63 15.80 20.93
C SER A 303 -2.45 15.91 21.90
N SER A 304 -2.70 15.65 23.20
CA SER A 304 -1.67 15.73 24.24
C SER A 304 -0.51 14.75 23.99
N TYR A 305 -0.84 13.55 23.47
CA TYR A 305 0.19 12.56 23.13
C TYR A 305 0.99 13.01 21.90
N CYS A 306 0.31 13.42 20.82
CA CYS A 306 0.97 13.79 19.58
C CYS A 306 1.90 14.99 19.75
N ILE A 307 1.45 16.06 20.43
CA ILE A 307 2.30 17.24 20.64
C ILE A 307 3.53 16.91 21.48
N LYS A 308 3.37 16.09 22.53
CA LYS A 308 4.49 15.63 23.36
C LYS A 308 5.51 14.85 22.55
N GLU A 309 5.06 13.89 21.76
CA GLU A 309 5.92 13.04 20.93
C GLU A 309 6.69 13.86 19.88
N LEU A 310 6.03 14.77 19.17
CA LEU A 310 6.67 15.65 18.20
C LEU A 310 7.66 16.63 18.85
N GLN A 311 7.33 17.18 20.02
CA GLN A 311 8.25 18.02 20.79
C GLN A 311 9.49 17.24 21.26
N ASP A 312 9.31 15.97 21.67
CA ASP A 312 10.40 15.09 22.07
C ASP A 312 11.36 14.80 20.90
N ARG A 313 10.80 14.60 19.68
CA ARG A 313 11.57 14.44 18.44
C ARG A 313 12.37 15.71 18.12
N MET A 314 11.70 16.85 18.14
CA MET A 314 12.35 18.15 17.87
C MET A 314 13.49 18.44 18.85
N ARG A 315 13.38 18.03 20.13
CA ARG A 315 14.46 18.19 21.12
C ARG A 315 15.63 17.23 20.89
N LYS A 316 15.35 16.02 20.40
CA LYS A 316 16.39 14.99 20.16
C LYS A 316 17.16 15.21 18.87
N ASP A 317 16.49 15.74 17.87
CA ASP A 317 17.03 16.00 16.54
C ASP A 317 17.08 17.51 16.30
N LYS A 318 18.31 18.07 16.33
CA LYS A 318 18.54 19.51 16.10
C LYS A 318 18.33 19.93 14.65
N ASP A 319 18.38 18.97 13.74
CA ASP A 319 18.14 19.18 12.31
C ASP A 319 16.66 18.90 11.95
N SER A 320 15.82 18.72 12.97
CA SER A 320 14.39 18.51 12.80
C SER A 320 13.74 19.69 12.09
N MET A 321 12.97 19.40 11.07
CA MET A 321 12.19 20.40 10.30
C MET A 321 10.80 20.66 10.91
N LEU A 322 10.51 20.11 12.10
CA LEU A 322 9.28 20.38 12.85
C LEU A 322 9.22 21.86 13.27
N ASP A 323 8.04 22.45 13.19
CA ASP A 323 7.80 23.85 13.55
C ASP A 323 6.90 23.96 14.78
N ALA A 324 7.30 24.72 15.78
CA ALA A 324 6.59 24.79 17.07
C ALA A 324 5.20 25.40 16.97
N ASP A 325 5.01 26.42 16.12
CA ASP A 325 3.71 27.09 15.94
C ASP A 325 2.78 26.23 15.08
N MET A 326 3.30 25.60 14.03
CA MET A 326 2.57 24.64 13.23
C MET A 326 2.17 23.41 14.06
N MET A 327 3.06 22.84 14.86
CA MET A 327 2.72 21.76 15.80
C MET A 327 1.59 22.14 16.73
N LYS A 328 1.63 23.33 17.33
CA LYS A 328 0.59 23.82 18.25
C LYS A 328 -0.78 23.90 17.59
N SER A 329 -0.86 24.40 16.36
CA SER A 329 -2.11 24.49 15.60
C SER A 329 -2.53 23.13 15.04
N GLY A 330 -1.61 22.39 14.39
CA GLY A 330 -1.87 21.15 13.68
C GLY A 330 -2.15 19.95 14.57
N THR A 331 -1.71 19.99 15.84
CA THR A 331 -2.04 18.94 16.83
C THR A 331 -3.15 19.35 17.80
N SER A 332 -3.75 20.53 17.67
CA SER A 332 -4.85 20.94 18.57
C SER A 332 -6.02 19.95 18.53
N ALA A 333 -6.76 19.82 19.64
CA ALA A 333 -7.83 18.82 19.84
C ALA A 333 -9.08 19.11 19.00
N ARG A 334 -8.91 19.21 17.68
CA ARG A 334 -9.96 19.46 16.68
C ARG A 334 -10.04 18.25 15.76
N ALA A 335 -11.24 17.79 15.44
CA ALA A 335 -11.45 16.63 14.58
C ALA A 335 -10.74 16.77 13.22
N ASP A 336 -10.68 17.97 12.67
CA ASP A 336 -10.03 18.26 11.38
C ASP A 336 -8.53 17.95 11.37
N ASN A 337 -7.87 18.05 12.52
CA ASN A 337 -6.45 17.74 12.65
C ASN A 337 -6.15 16.22 12.68
N TYR A 338 -7.17 15.40 12.84
CA TYR A 338 -7.06 13.95 13.01
C TYR A 338 -7.91 13.19 11.97
N LYS A 339 -7.97 13.69 10.73
CA LYS A 339 -8.67 13.01 9.63
C LYS A 339 -7.88 11.80 9.11
N ALA A 340 -6.57 11.93 9.02
CA ALA A 340 -5.66 10.87 8.60
C ALA A 340 -5.21 10.06 9.83
N TRP A 341 -6.07 9.10 10.22
CA TRP A 341 -5.81 8.18 11.33
C TRP A 341 -6.07 6.75 10.90
N ALA A 342 -5.16 5.84 11.19
CA ALA A 342 -5.30 4.44 10.85
C ALA A 342 -5.19 3.56 12.10
N ILE A 343 -5.77 2.36 12.00
CA ILE A 343 -5.73 1.35 13.06
C ILE A 343 -4.55 0.43 12.79
N THR A 344 -3.66 0.29 13.79
CA THR A 344 -2.62 -0.74 13.82
C THR A 344 -2.85 -1.67 15.01
N LYS A 345 -2.11 -2.77 15.12
CA LYS A 345 -2.16 -3.62 16.31
C LYS A 345 -1.70 -2.95 17.60
N LYS A 346 -0.84 -1.93 17.51
CA LYS A 346 -0.19 -1.30 18.67
C LYS A 346 -0.83 0.01 19.10
N GLY A 347 -1.60 0.65 18.22
CA GLY A 347 -2.15 1.96 18.50
C GLY A 347 -2.78 2.59 17.28
N LEU A 348 -3.14 3.85 17.44
CA LEU A 348 -3.61 4.67 16.33
C LEU A 348 -2.43 5.33 15.65
N TRP A 349 -2.28 5.08 14.36
CA TRP A 349 -1.34 5.74 13.48
C TRP A 349 -1.96 7.05 13.02
N ILE A 350 -1.36 8.17 13.40
CA ILE A 350 -1.80 9.51 13.00
C ILE A 350 -0.82 10.04 11.99
N THR A 351 -1.32 10.45 10.83
CA THR A 351 -0.54 11.13 9.79
C THR A 351 -0.89 12.61 9.79
N PHE A 352 0.13 13.45 9.82
CA PHE A 352 0.05 14.89 9.64
C PHE A 352 0.62 15.21 8.27
N ASP A 353 -0.22 15.69 7.37
CA ASP A 353 0.19 16.05 6.01
C ASP A 353 1.19 17.23 6.01
N PRO A 354 1.93 17.46 4.92
CA PRO A 354 2.79 18.63 4.78
C PRO A 354 2.07 19.92 5.16
N TYR A 355 2.77 20.84 5.77
CA TYR A 355 2.26 22.11 6.33
C TYR A 355 1.37 21.97 7.57
N GLN A 356 1.05 20.77 8.06
CA GLN A 356 0.24 20.65 9.26
C GLN A 356 1.05 20.83 10.56
N VAL A 357 2.25 20.24 10.64
CA VAL A 357 3.14 20.32 11.82
C VAL A 357 4.59 20.68 11.46
N ALA A 358 4.89 20.74 10.17
CA ALA A 358 6.21 21.05 9.62
C ALA A 358 6.06 21.65 8.22
N ALA A 359 7.13 22.31 7.71
CA ALA A 359 7.17 22.78 6.33
C ALA A 359 7.08 21.63 5.32
N PHE A 360 6.66 21.91 4.08
CA PHE A 360 6.50 20.93 3.01
C PHE A 360 7.73 20.02 2.81
N ALA A 361 8.92 20.61 2.86
CA ALA A 361 10.17 19.89 2.68
C ALA A 361 10.44 18.77 3.72
N ALA A 362 9.76 18.82 4.87
CA ALA A 362 9.81 17.76 5.89
C ALA A 362 8.97 16.52 5.50
N GLY A 363 8.10 16.65 4.49
CA GLY A 363 7.13 15.62 4.15
C GLY A 363 6.07 15.38 5.24
N PRO A 364 5.22 14.36 5.07
CA PRO A 364 4.26 13.94 6.09
C PRO A 364 4.96 13.52 7.39
N GLN A 365 4.36 13.84 8.53
CA GLN A 365 4.85 13.45 9.85
C GLN A 365 3.90 12.42 10.48
N TYR A 366 4.44 11.47 11.26
CA TYR A 366 3.66 10.34 11.78
C TYR A 366 3.81 10.23 13.28
N VAL A 367 2.73 9.90 13.98
CA VAL A 367 2.74 9.55 15.40
C VAL A 367 1.92 8.30 15.63
N LEU A 368 2.54 7.28 16.24
CA LEU A 368 1.82 6.12 16.76
C LEU A 368 1.37 6.42 18.20
N VAL A 369 0.07 6.60 18.40
CA VAL A 369 -0.54 6.76 19.73
C VAL A 369 -0.89 5.37 20.27
N PRO A 370 -0.14 4.82 21.24
CA PRO A 370 -0.34 3.46 21.70
C PRO A 370 -1.70 3.32 22.41
N TYR A 371 -2.33 2.17 22.29
CA TYR A 371 -3.62 1.93 22.96
C TYR A 371 -3.53 2.06 24.49
N SER A 372 -2.37 1.78 25.09
CA SER A 372 -2.14 2.00 26.53
C SER A 372 -2.34 3.45 26.96
N ALA A 373 -2.11 4.43 26.08
CA ALA A 373 -2.35 5.85 26.35
C ALA A 373 -3.85 6.24 26.21
N LEU A 374 -4.67 5.37 25.62
CA LEU A 374 -6.08 5.61 25.32
C LEU A 374 -7.02 4.60 25.98
N LYS A 375 -6.50 3.62 26.73
CA LYS A 375 -7.24 2.43 27.20
C LYS A 375 -8.53 2.76 27.97
N ASP A 376 -8.50 3.77 28.83
CA ASP A 376 -9.64 4.16 29.65
C ASP A 376 -10.75 4.88 28.84
N LEU A 377 -10.43 5.30 27.62
CA LEU A 377 -11.32 6.01 26.71
C LEU A 377 -11.93 5.10 25.65
N ILE A 378 -11.24 3.97 25.33
CA ILE A 378 -11.66 3.02 24.28
C ILE A 378 -12.87 2.21 24.75
N LYS A 379 -13.81 1.96 23.82
CA LYS A 379 -14.92 1.02 24.05
C LYS A 379 -14.38 -0.40 24.19
N PRO A 380 -14.58 -1.09 25.32
CA PRO A 380 -14.07 -2.46 25.50
C PRO A 380 -14.59 -3.45 24.45
N ASP A 381 -15.85 -3.28 24.02
CA ASP A 381 -16.51 -4.11 22.99
C ASP A 381 -16.47 -3.44 21.59
N GLY A 382 -15.67 -2.41 21.43
CA GLY A 382 -15.51 -1.68 20.17
C GLY A 382 -14.50 -2.32 19.23
N PRO A 383 -14.33 -1.73 18.03
CA PRO A 383 -13.49 -2.29 16.97
C PRO A 383 -12.02 -2.57 17.39
N VAL A 384 -11.48 -1.80 18.33
CA VAL A 384 -10.11 -1.92 18.82
C VAL A 384 -10.02 -2.36 20.30
N GLY A 385 -11.15 -2.72 20.91
CA GLY A 385 -11.21 -3.08 22.32
C GLY A 385 -10.32 -4.29 22.69
N SER A 386 -10.16 -5.24 21.77
CA SER A 386 -9.27 -6.39 21.96
C SER A 386 -7.78 -6.00 21.94
N PHE A 387 -7.40 -4.93 21.27
CA PHE A 387 -6.02 -4.43 21.20
C PHE A 387 -5.63 -3.57 22.41
N ALA A 388 -6.62 -3.06 23.16
CA ALA A 388 -6.41 -2.16 24.30
C ALA A 388 -6.34 -2.89 25.65
N LYS A 389 -6.42 -4.22 25.65
CA LYS A 389 -6.39 -5.08 26.86
C LYS A 389 -5.00 -5.22 27.45
#